data_a88c0dae2293f24ec7955e13998d18b1
#
_entry.id   a88c0dae2293f24ec7955e13998d18b1
#
_cell.length_a   1.000
_cell.length_b   1.000
_cell.length_c   1.000
_cell.angle_alpha   90.00
_cell.angle_beta   90.00
_cell.angle_gamma   90.00
#
_symmetry.space_group_name_H-M   'P 1'
#
loop_
_entity.id
_entity.type
_entity.pdbx_description
1 polymer ?
#
loop_
_entity_poly.entity_id
_entity_poly.type
_entity_poly.pdbx_seq_one_letter_code
_entity_poly.pdbx_strand_id
1 'polypeptide(L)'
;KSELLNNQNLNININLNVKDIINIDELNNLFLKLEIESGDIKISDSYVTWKDDLVINLNESLINYDQGEIFLTGRINVDIKDTNDFYSSFQINKKFRKKIKEIQFDFNYNFSKEKISFDNLVIDQKKDNNIEEFINNFNLNTQVLNKVTFKNFVNEFFKIYFG
;
A
#
# COMPACT_ATOMS: atom_id res chain seq x y z
N LYS A 1 17.97 -1.85 -19.51
CA LYS A 1 18.03 -2.89 -18.44
C LYS A 1 19.43 -2.87 -17.85
N SER A 2 19.56 -2.76 -16.53
CA SER A 2 20.89 -2.89 -15.92
C SER A 2 21.34 -4.36 -16.10
N GLU A 3 22.59 -4.58 -16.47
CA GLU A 3 23.19 -5.93 -16.58
C GLU A 3 23.05 -6.72 -15.28
N LEU A 4 22.93 -6.01 -14.16
CA LEU A 4 22.77 -6.57 -12.82
C LEU A 4 21.45 -7.33 -12.69
N LEU A 5 20.34 -6.76 -13.15
CA LEU A 5 19.00 -7.38 -13.08
C LEU A 5 18.77 -8.46 -14.16
N ASN A 6 19.65 -8.55 -15.18
CA ASN A 6 19.57 -9.58 -16.20
C ASN A 6 20.48 -10.79 -15.91
N ASN A 7 21.22 -10.79 -14.82
CA ASN A 7 22.12 -11.87 -14.47
C ASN A 7 21.34 -13.00 -13.75
N GLN A 8 21.07 -14.08 -14.45
CA GLN A 8 20.37 -15.25 -13.93
C GLN A 8 21.12 -15.97 -12.78
N ASN A 9 22.37 -15.65 -12.55
CA ASN A 9 23.17 -16.23 -11.47
C ASN A 9 23.25 -15.29 -10.25
N LEU A 10 22.59 -14.13 -10.29
CA LEU A 10 22.61 -13.18 -9.19
C LEU A 10 21.50 -13.52 -8.19
N ASN A 11 21.92 -13.76 -6.95
CA ASN A 11 21.01 -13.89 -5.82
C ASN A 11 21.47 -12.95 -4.70
N ILE A 12 20.67 -11.93 -4.40
CA ILE A 12 20.99 -10.93 -3.39
C ILE A 12 19.82 -10.80 -2.42
N ASN A 13 20.13 -10.87 -1.12
CA ASN A 13 19.19 -10.57 -0.05
C ASN A 13 19.58 -9.24 0.61
N ILE A 14 18.64 -8.30 0.67
CA ILE A 14 18.83 -6.99 1.30
C ILE A 14 17.80 -6.82 2.40
N ASN A 15 18.26 -6.59 3.63
CA ASN A 15 17.40 -6.22 4.75
C ASN A 15 17.71 -4.76 5.11
N LEU A 16 16.69 -3.90 5.03
CA LEU A 16 16.79 -2.49 5.37
C LEU A 16 15.96 -2.21 6.62
N ASN A 17 16.57 -1.60 7.61
CA ASN A 17 15.91 -1.11 8.81
C ASN A 17 16.03 0.41 8.85
N VAL A 18 14.90 1.11 8.81
CA VAL A 18 14.84 2.58 8.87
C VAL A 18 13.93 2.98 10.02
N LYS A 19 14.46 3.74 10.96
CA LYS A 19 13.70 4.17 12.13
C LYS A 19 12.77 5.33 11.79
N ASP A 20 13.29 6.33 11.09
CA ASP A 20 12.56 7.55 10.78
C ASP A 20 12.60 7.82 9.28
N ILE A 21 11.47 8.18 8.67
CA ILE A 21 11.36 8.48 7.25
C ILE A 21 11.32 10.01 7.06
N ILE A 22 12.28 10.54 6.33
CA ILE A 22 12.40 12.00 6.11
C ILE A 22 11.16 12.52 5.37
N ASN A 23 10.61 13.63 5.85
CA ASN A 23 9.43 14.33 5.32
C ASN A 23 8.09 13.57 5.45
N ILE A 24 8.03 12.46 6.17
CA ILE A 24 6.80 11.73 6.47
C ILE A 24 6.82 11.37 7.95
N ASP A 25 6.59 12.35 8.81
CA ASP A 25 6.68 12.22 10.27
C ASP A 25 5.71 11.18 10.86
N GLU A 26 4.66 10.83 10.11
CA GLU A 26 3.69 9.83 10.54
C GLU A 26 4.16 8.39 10.31
N LEU A 27 5.11 8.14 9.37
CA LEU A 27 5.65 6.81 9.07
C LEU A 27 7.00 6.61 9.76
N ASN A 28 7.12 5.50 10.47
CA ASN A 28 8.34 5.12 11.17
C ASN A 28 8.55 3.60 11.16
N ASN A 29 9.69 3.15 11.68
CA ASN A 29 10.03 1.73 11.80
C ASN A 29 9.79 0.93 10.50
N LEU A 30 10.32 1.41 9.37
CA LEU A 30 10.29 0.66 8.12
C LEU A 30 11.28 -0.50 8.19
N PHE A 31 10.77 -1.71 8.02
CA PHE A 31 11.57 -2.88 7.70
C PHE A 31 11.27 -3.31 6.27
N LEU A 32 12.28 -3.40 5.44
CA LEU A 32 12.17 -3.82 4.04
C LEU A 32 13.10 -4.98 3.77
N LYS A 33 12.54 -6.10 3.32
CA LYS A 33 13.27 -7.29 2.90
C LYS A 33 13.12 -7.45 1.40
N LEU A 34 14.24 -7.39 0.68
CA LEU A 34 14.30 -7.54 -0.78
C LEU A 34 15.08 -8.80 -1.12
N GLU A 35 14.56 -9.59 -2.04
CA GLU A 35 15.23 -10.74 -2.63
C GLU A 35 15.32 -10.52 -4.14
N ILE A 36 16.55 -10.44 -4.66
CA ILE A 36 16.81 -10.32 -6.09
C ILE A 36 17.27 -11.67 -6.58
N GLU A 37 16.46 -12.32 -7.42
CA GLU A 37 16.73 -13.63 -7.97
C GLU A 37 16.36 -13.68 -9.45
N SER A 38 17.29 -14.04 -10.30
CA SER A 38 17.07 -14.24 -11.76
C SER A 38 16.42 -13.01 -12.46
N GLY A 39 16.68 -11.81 -11.94
CA GLY A 39 16.15 -10.55 -12.50
C GLY A 39 14.83 -10.08 -11.91
N ASP A 40 14.20 -10.88 -11.06
CA ASP A 40 13.01 -10.46 -10.28
C ASP A 40 13.42 -9.87 -8.94
N ILE A 41 12.69 -8.87 -8.49
CA ILE A 41 12.85 -8.28 -7.16
C ILE A 41 11.59 -8.59 -6.35
N LYS A 42 11.73 -9.53 -5.43
CA LYS A 42 10.65 -9.92 -4.52
C LYS A 42 10.76 -9.09 -3.23
N ILE A 43 9.62 -8.68 -2.70
CA ILE A 43 9.49 -8.01 -1.42
C ILE A 43 8.61 -8.89 -0.53
N SER A 44 9.17 -9.38 0.57
CA SER A 44 8.47 -10.26 1.51
C SER A 44 8.66 -9.76 2.94
N ASP A 45 7.74 -10.11 3.84
CA ASP A 45 7.86 -9.86 5.28
C ASP A 45 8.26 -8.41 5.63
N SER A 46 7.83 -7.46 4.81
CA SER A 46 8.17 -6.05 4.94
C SER A 46 7.04 -5.29 5.60
N TYR A 47 7.37 -4.31 6.44
CA TYR A 47 6.36 -3.51 7.11
C TYR A 47 6.84 -2.09 7.36
N VAL A 48 5.87 -1.20 7.59
CA VAL A 48 6.07 0.15 8.10
C VAL A 48 4.98 0.45 9.13
N THR A 49 5.30 1.24 10.16
CA THR A 49 4.29 1.68 11.13
C THR A 49 3.84 3.10 10.83
N TRP A 50 2.55 3.35 10.98
CA TRP A 50 1.97 4.69 11.00
C TRP A 50 1.80 5.10 12.46
N LYS A 51 2.71 5.92 12.98
CA LYS A 51 2.84 6.17 14.40
C LYS A 51 2.89 4.84 15.16
N ASP A 52 2.16 4.70 16.26
CA ASP A 52 2.03 3.46 17.00
C ASP A 52 0.67 2.75 16.75
N ASP A 53 -0.18 3.32 15.89
CA ASP A 53 -1.59 2.93 15.73
C ASP A 53 -1.84 1.91 14.64
N LEU A 54 -1.04 1.95 13.57
CA LEU A 54 -1.19 1.04 12.43
C LEU A 54 0.13 0.35 12.11
N VAL A 55 0.02 -0.90 11.68
CA VAL A 55 1.11 -1.62 11.00
C VAL A 55 0.67 -1.91 9.57
N ILE A 56 1.44 -1.42 8.61
CA ILE A 56 1.21 -1.65 7.19
C ILE A 56 2.21 -2.71 6.73
N ASN A 57 1.71 -3.91 6.48
CA ASN A 57 2.51 -5.04 6.02
C ASN A 57 2.44 -5.15 4.50
N LEU A 58 3.58 -5.32 3.87
CA LEU A 58 3.72 -5.57 2.44
C LEU A 58 4.10 -7.03 2.23
N ASN A 59 3.17 -7.81 1.70
CA ASN A 59 3.33 -9.25 1.52
C ASN A 59 3.27 -9.62 0.04
N GLU A 60 3.96 -10.70 -0.33
CA GLU A 60 3.90 -11.30 -1.67
C GLU A 60 4.04 -10.25 -2.79
N SER A 61 4.96 -9.30 -2.63
CA SER A 61 5.12 -8.20 -3.55
C SER A 61 6.29 -8.42 -4.50
N LEU A 62 6.12 -7.96 -5.74
CA LEU A 62 7.06 -8.17 -6.83
C LEU A 62 7.26 -6.86 -7.59
N ILE A 63 8.52 -6.48 -7.80
CA ILE A 63 8.87 -5.48 -8.80
C ILE A 63 9.19 -6.21 -10.09
N ASN A 64 8.39 -5.98 -11.12
CA ASN A 64 8.55 -6.57 -12.43
C ASN A 64 8.67 -5.51 -13.52
N TYR A 65 9.18 -5.94 -14.67
CA TYR A 65 9.30 -5.11 -15.87
C TYR A 65 8.47 -5.73 -16.97
N ASP A 66 7.48 -4.99 -17.45
CA ASP A 66 6.63 -5.41 -18.55
C ASP A 66 6.44 -4.29 -19.56
N GLN A 67 6.54 -4.61 -20.85
CA GLN A 67 6.35 -3.69 -21.99
C GLN A 67 7.07 -2.34 -21.89
N GLY A 68 8.23 -2.30 -21.27
CA GLY A 68 9.01 -1.05 -21.12
C GLY A 68 8.73 -0.28 -19.82
N GLU A 69 7.80 -0.74 -19.01
CA GLU A 69 7.40 -0.09 -17.74
C GLU A 69 7.77 -0.95 -16.53
N ILE A 70 7.98 -0.29 -15.40
CA ILE A 70 8.27 -0.94 -14.12
C ILE A 70 7.01 -0.88 -13.26
N PHE A 71 6.64 -2.03 -12.70
CA PHE A 71 5.50 -2.18 -11.82
C PHE A 71 5.92 -2.73 -10.46
N LEU A 72 5.28 -2.28 -9.40
CA LEU A 72 5.26 -2.92 -8.11
C LEU A 72 3.85 -3.46 -7.86
N THR A 73 3.73 -4.77 -7.78
CA THR A 73 2.47 -5.45 -7.48
C THR A 73 2.58 -6.18 -6.16
N GLY A 74 1.49 -6.34 -5.45
CA GLY A 74 1.52 -7.10 -4.20
C GLY A 74 0.25 -6.96 -3.39
N ARG A 75 0.34 -7.45 -2.14
CA ARG A 75 -0.74 -7.37 -1.16
C ARG A 75 -0.31 -6.53 0.03
N ILE A 76 -1.19 -5.62 0.44
CA ILE A 76 -1.04 -4.83 1.66
C ILE A 76 -2.05 -5.31 2.69
N ASN A 77 -1.56 -5.58 3.91
CA ASN A 77 -2.39 -5.77 5.10
C ASN A 77 -2.13 -4.62 6.06
N VAL A 78 -3.20 -3.94 6.46
CA VAL A 78 -3.15 -2.86 7.45
C VAL A 78 -3.79 -3.36 8.73
N ASP A 79 -2.97 -3.58 9.76
CA ASP A 79 -3.42 -3.94 11.11
C ASP A 79 -3.62 -2.65 11.92
N ILE A 80 -4.82 -2.46 12.46
CA ILE A 80 -5.23 -1.22 13.12
C ILE A 80 -5.39 -1.47 14.61
N LYS A 81 -4.51 -0.87 15.43
CA LYS A 81 -4.56 -0.93 16.90
C LYS A 81 -5.48 0.16 17.46
N ASP A 82 -5.27 1.41 17.03
CA ASP A 82 -6.13 2.54 17.36
C ASP A 82 -6.43 3.37 16.11
N THR A 83 -7.71 3.67 15.90
CA THR A 83 -8.17 4.44 14.74
C THR A 83 -8.26 5.95 15.00
N ASN A 84 -8.13 6.42 16.25
CA ASN A 84 -8.42 7.81 16.60
C ASN A 84 -7.47 8.79 15.94
N ASP A 85 -6.16 8.53 16.03
CA ASP A 85 -5.14 9.40 15.44
C ASP A 85 -5.17 9.31 13.91
N PHE A 86 -5.38 8.11 13.37
CA PHE A 86 -5.57 7.92 11.95
C PHE A 86 -6.76 8.72 11.43
N TYR A 87 -7.93 8.61 12.05
CA TYR A 87 -9.12 9.37 11.67
C TYR A 87 -8.92 10.88 11.79
N SER A 88 -8.17 11.31 12.79
CA SER A 88 -7.86 12.72 13.00
C SER A 88 -6.91 13.26 11.93
N SER A 89 -5.86 12.51 11.58
CA SER A 89 -4.88 12.85 10.54
C SER A 89 -5.53 13.00 9.17
N PHE A 90 -6.46 12.12 8.83
CA PHE A 90 -7.22 12.19 7.58
C PHE A 90 -8.46 13.08 7.66
N GLN A 91 -8.77 13.66 8.83
CA GLN A 91 -9.94 14.51 9.05
C GLN A 91 -11.27 13.80 8.72
N ILE A 92 -11.35 12.50 9.02
CA ILE A 92 -12.57 11.72 8.81
C ILE A 92 -13.69 12.28 9.68
N ASN A 93 -14.88 12.46 9.10
CA ASN A 93 -16.03 12.96 9.86
C ASN A 93 -16.40 11.98 10.99
N LYS A 94 -16.68 12.50 12.19
CA LYS A 94 -16.98 11.70 13.39
C LYS A 94 -18.07 10.64 13.17
N LYS A 95 -19.09 10.93 12.35
CA LYS A 95 -20.17 9.98 12.03
C LYS A 95 -19.71 8.73 11.27
N PHE A 96 -18.55 8.80 10.58
CA PHE A 96 -17.95 7.69 9.83
C PHE A 96 -16.79 7.02 10.56
N ARG A 97 -16.55 7.35 11.83
CA ARG A 97 -15.48 6.77 12.65
C ARG A 97 -16.00 5.56 13.40
N LYS A 98 -16.03 4.41 12.75
CA LYS A 98 -16.33 3.13 13.41
C LYS A 98 -15.05 2.32 13.55
N LYS A 99 -15.04 1.38 14.50
CA LYS A 99 -13.87 0.55 14.77
C LYS A 99 -13.66 -0.43 13.61
N ILE A 100 -12.46 -0.43 13.05
CA ILE A 100 -11.95 -1.41 12.09
C ILE A 100 -10.68 -2.00 12.71
N LYS A 101 -10.41 -3.28 12.47
CA LYS A 101 -9.22 -3.97 12.95
C LYS A 101 -8.20 -4.21 11.85
N GLU A 102 -8.69 -4.54 10.65
CA GLU A 102 -7.86 -4.98 9.54
C GLU A 102 -8.43 -4.50 8.20
N ILE A 103 -7.54 -4.05 7.32
CA ILE A 103 -7.86 -3.81 5.91
C ILE A 103 -6.82 -4.55 5.07
N GLN A 104 -7.27 -5.34 4.11
CA GLN A 104 -6.42 -6.04 3.16
C GLN A 104 -6.81 -5.67 1.74
N PHE A 105 -5.83 -5.49 0.86
CA PHE A 105 -6.06 -5.25 -0.56
C PHE A 105 -4.84 -5.63 -1.40
N ASP A 106 -5.09 -5.99 -2.65
CA ASP A 106 -4.07 -6.11 -3.67
C ASP A 106 -3.86 -4.76 -4.35
N PHE A 107 -2.63 -4.48 -4.80
CA PHE A 107 -2.31 -3.23 -5.48
C PHE A 107 -1.37 -3.45 -6.66
N ASN A 108 -1.44 -2.52 -7.61
CA ASN A 108 -0.50 -2.42 -8.72
C ASN A 108 -0.08 -0.95 -8.85
N TYR A 109 1.21 -0.66 -8.70
CA TYR A 109 1.79 0.67 -8.89
C TYR A 109 2.70 0.70 -10.11
N ASN A 110 2.38 1.57 -11.07
CA ASN A 110 3.20 1.82 -12.25
C ASN A 110 4.13 2.99 -11.99
N PHE A 111 5.44 2.74 -11.90
CA PHE A 111 6.44 3.77 -11.63
C PHE A 111 6.56 4.81 -12.75
N SER A 112 6.39 4.40 -14.01
CA SER A 112 6.54 5.31 -15.15
C SER A 112 5.39 6.30 -15.28
N LYS A 113 4.20 5.89 -14.86
CA LYS A 113 2.97 6.72 -14.93
C LYS A 113 2.60 7.32 -13.59
N GLU A 114 3.29 6.94 -12.50
CA GLU A 114 2.96 7.30 -11.12
C GLU A 114 1.50 6.99 -10.75
N LYS A 115 0.99 5.87 -11.26
CA LYS A 115 -0.41 5.45 -11.09
C LYS A 115 -0.50 4.23 -10.20
N ILE A 116 -1.53 4.21 -9.34
CA ILE A 116 -1.86 3.07 -8.50
C ILE A 116 -3.27 2.59 -8.81
N SER A 117 -3.47 1.28 -8.79
CA SER A 117 -4.78 0.63 -8.77
C SER A 117 -4.87 -0.33 -7.60
N PHE A 118 -6.09 -0.57 -7.13
CA PHE A 118 -6.40 -1.44 -6.02
C PHE A 118 -7.41 -2.50 -6.44
N ASP A 119 -7.28 -3.70 -5.87
CA ASP A 119 -8.18 -4.82 -6.11
C ASP A 119 -8.37 -5.64 -4.82
N ASN A 120 -9.36 -6.51 -4.81
CA ASN A 120 -9.60 -7.49 -3.75
C ASN A 120 -9.66 -6.92 -2.34
N LEU A 121 -10.25 -5.74 -2.17
CA LEU A 121 -10.30 -5.08 -0.87
C LEU A 121 -11.25 -5.81 0.09
N VAL A 122 -10.74 -6.13 1.28
CA VAL A 122 -11.42 -6.82 2.36
C VAL A 122 -11.24 -6.04 3.66
N ILE A 123 -12.31 -5.85 4.42
CA ILE A 123 -12.30 -5.15 5.70
C ILE A 123 -12.83 -6.09 6.78
N ASP A 124 -12.07 -6.32 7.84
CA ASP A 124 -12.41 -7.25 8.92
C ASP A 124 -12.90 -8.60 8.35
N GLN A 125 -12.17 -9.13 7.34
CA GLN A 125 -12.44 -10.39 6.64
C GLN A 125 -13.77 -10.41 5.83
N LYS A 126 -14.33 -9.24 5.51
CA LYS A 126 -15.57 -9.12 4.73
C LYS A 126 -15.36 -8.29 3.47
N LYS A 127 -15.97 -8.72 2.37
CA LYS A 127 -16.10 -7.92 1.16
C LYS A 127 -17.35 -7.05 1.26
N ASP A 128 -17.28 -5.85 0.67
CA ASP A 128 -18.40 -4.91 0.59
C ASP A 128 -18.56 -4.45 -0.86
N ASN A 129 -19.75 -4.66 -1.43
CA ASN A 129 -20.00 -4.36 -2.84
C ASN A 129 -19.90 -2.86 -3.16
N ASN A 130 -20.27 -1.99 -2.22
CA ASN A 130 -20.19 -0.54 -2.43
C ASN A 130 -18.73 -0.09 -2.47
N ILE A 131 -17.90 -0.73 -1.65
CA ILE A 131 -16.44 -0.49 -1.66
C ILE A 131 -15.83 -1.04 -2.94
N GLU A 132 -16.25 -2.20 -3.41
CA GLU A 132 -15.75 -2.76 -4.67
C GLU A 132 -16.08 -1.84 -5.86
N GLU A 133 -17.32 -1.31 -5.93
CA GLU A 133 -17.72 -0.32 -6.94
C GLU A 133 -16.89 0.97 -6.82
N PHE A 134 -16.65 1.47 -5.61
CA PHE A 134 -15.83 2.64 -5.37
C PHE A 134 -14.38 2.44 -5.87
N ILE A 135 -13.76 1.29 -5.57
CA ILE A 135 -12.42 0.95 -6.03
C ILE A 135 -12.35 0.86 -7.56
N ASN A 136 -13.34 0.22 -8.20
CA ASN A 136 -13.41 0.14 -9.65
C ASN A 136 -13.49 1.53 -10.28
N ASN A 137 -14.31 2.42 -9.73
CA ASN A 137 -14.42 3.80 -10.19
C ASN A 137 -13.12 4.59 -9.97
N PHE A 138 -12.44 4.39 -8.86
CA PHE A 138 -11.13 5.00 -8.60
C PHE A 138 -10.09 4.54 -9.62
N ASN A 139 -10.01 3.24 -9.89
CA ASN A 139 -9.06 2.66 -10.86
C ASN A 139 -9.28 3.20 -12.28
N LEU A 140 -10.53 3.37 -12.69
CA LEU A 140 -10.89 3.94 -14.01
C LEU A 140 -10.45 5.40 -14.17
N ASN A 141 -10.60 6.19 -13.11
CA ASN A 141 -10.28 7.63 -13.12
C ASN A 141 -8.80 7.92 -12.83
N THR A 142 -7.97 6.92 -12.74
CA THR A 142 -6.53 6.89 -12.43
C THR A 142 -5.86 8.26 -12.26
N GLN A 143 -5.83 8.74 -11.03
CA GLN A 143 -5.12 9.96 -10.67
C GLN A 143 -3.70 9.63 -10.18
N VAL A 144 -2.78 10.57 -10.39
CA VAL A 144 -1.46 10.50 -9.76
C VAL A 144 -1.62 10.46 -8.25
N LEU A 145 -1.00 9.46 -7.62
CA LEU A 145 -1.05 9.30 -6.16
C LEU A 145 -0.17 10.36 -5.48
N ASN A 146 -0.81 11.37 -4.93
CA ASN A 146 -0.16 12.36 -4.07
C ASN A 146 -0.88 12.47 -2.74
N LYS A 147 -0.34 13.27 -1.78
CA LYS A 147 -0.91 13.42 -0.44
C LYS A 147 -2.39 13.87 -0.46
N VAL A 148 -2.78 14.72 -1.41
CA VAL A 148 -4.16 15.24 -1.51
C VAL A 148 -5.10 14.18 -2.06
N THR A 149 -4.72 13.51 -3.17
CA THR A 149 -5.54 12.45 -3.77
C THR A 149 -5.68 11.26 -2.84
N PHE A 150 -4.62 10.89 -2.12
CA PHE A 150 -4.68 9.83 -1.11
C PHE A 150 -5.60 10.19 0.06
N LYS A 151 -5.51 11.43 0.58
CA LYS A 151 -6.41 11.89 1.64
C LYS A 151 -7.88 11.86 1.20
N ASN A 152 -8.18 12.31 -0.02
CA ASN A 152 -9.53 12.28 -0.58
C ASN A 152 -10.03 10.85 -0.75
N PHE A 153 -9.19 9.95 -1.26
CA PHE A 153 -9.50 8.53 -1.36
C PHE A 153 -9.89 7.94 -0.01
N VAL A 154 -9.08 8.15 1.04
CA VAL A 154 -9.36 7.64 2.38
C VAL A 154 -10.67 8.21 2.94
N ASN A 155 -10.94 9.50 2.74
CA ASN A 155 -12.19 10.13 3.20
C ASN A 155 -13.44 9.54 2.52
N GLU A 156 -13.42 9.41 1.18
CA GLU A 156 -14.54 8.83 0.44
C GLU A 156 -14.73 7.34 0.77
N PHE A 157 -13.64 6.59 0.93
CA PHE A 157 -13.68 5.22 1.38
C PHE A 157 -14.46 5.06 2.70
N PHE A 158 -14.10 5.81 3.74
CA PHE A 158 -14.79 5.72 5.04
C PHE A 158 -16.22 6.22 4.99
N LYS A 159 -16.51 7.21 4.15
CA LYS A 159 -17.87 7.71 3.92
C LYS A 159 -18.76 6.64 3.28
N ILE A 160 -18.24 5.87 2.32
CA ILE A 160 -18.99 4.81 1.64
C ILE A 160 -19.15 3.60 2.55
N TYR A 161 -18.08 3.17 3.23
CA TYR A 161 -18.12 1.98 4.07
C TYR A 161 -18.99 2.13 5.33
N PHE A 162 -19.08 3.33 5.90
CA PHE A 162 -19.84 3.58 7.12
C PHE A 162 -21.06 4.49 6.95
N GLY A 163 -21.30 5.01 5.78
CA GLY A 163 -22.46 5.83 5.43
C GLY A 163 -23.65 4.99 5.13
#